data_d3a4a37cb9a4c10972d80a28aabb28a1
#
_entry.id   d3a4a37cb9a4c10972d80a28aabb28a1
#
_cell.length_a   1.000
_cell.length_b   1.000
_cell.length_c   1.000
_cell.angle_alpha   90.00
_cell.angle_beta   90.00
_cell.angle_gamma   90.00
#
_symmetry.space_group_name_H-M   'P 1'
#
loop_
_entity.id
_entity.type
_entity.pdbx_description
1 polymer ?
#
loop_
_entity_poly.entity_id
_entity_poly.type
_entity_poly.pdbx_seq_one_letter_code
_entity_poly.pdbx_strand_id
1 'polypeptide(L)'
;MMFGCPMLSSGQVRLQFVDGVTGEPVPYVHVILGNQEGKYSDEEGMVNIPDGVQTARASHISYEPMMLEPIADEMVTVKLTPVVTELKPAIIVPRNLKKKTIGYASAKGESTTGGRNGLALAELFSYSSTWSNAPLVSAVTLNLNTVNLKRSITTTSGNEVYTDGIMHVAKLRIDLRATDPATGGPGSSLIDGGIIYLIKDSFNLNLHSKCRVSLPQPAVFPEEGLFAVVEWIVTDDIRVQDSVSPALWCTRAENGSTSWIKWPVGTDWRPKSKGQYDDYDKSFCISLDLLQ
;
A
#
# COMPACT_ATOMS: atom_id res chain seq x y z
N MET A 1 -0.61 -47.55 -29.63
CA MET A 1 -1.62 -46.63 -29.15
C MET A 1 -0.92 -45.57 -28.32
N MET A 2 -0.71 -44.38 -28.89
CA MET A 2 -0.18 -43.24 -28.13
C MET A 2 -1.37 -42.51 -27.46
N PHE A 3 -1.44 -42.52 -26.16
CA PHE A 3 -2.33 -41.70 -25.40
C PHE A 3 -1.78 -40.28 -25.40
N GLY A 4 -2.38 -39.42 -26.23
CA GLY A 4 -2.16 -37.99 -26.14
C GLY A 4 -2.74 -37.47 -24.80
N CYS A 5 -1.87 -37.02 -23.92
CA CYS A 5 -2.26 -36.25 -22.74
C CYS A 5 -2.89 -34.94 -23.22
N PRO A 6 -4.13 -34.60 -22.90
CA PRO A 6 -4.67 -33.30 -23.24
C PRO A 6 -3.85 -32.27 -22.44
N MET A 7 -3.15 -31.39 -23.16
CA MET A 7 -2.64 -30.15 -22.56
C MET A 7 -3.87 -29.36 -22.10
N LEU A 8 -4.09 -29.30 -20.78
CA LEU A 8 -5.00 -28.37 -20.19
C LEU A 8 -4.45 -26.97 -20.51
N SER A 9 -5.05 -26.33 -21.50
CA SER A 9 -4.91 -24.89 -21.72
C SER A 9 -5.41 -24.24 -20.43
N SER A 10 -4.51 -23.66 -19.63
CA SER A 10 -4.93 -22.82 -18.52
C SER A 10 -5.55 -21.57 -19.13
N GLY A 11 -6.87 -21.55 -19.23
CA GLY A 11 -7.64 -20.39 -19.60
C GLY A 11 -7.37 -19.27 -18.60
N GLN A 12 -7.45 -18.04 -19.04
CA GLN A 12 -7.47 -16.85 -18.18
C GLN A 12 -8.79 -16.15 -18.37
N VAL A 13 -9.36 -15.72 -17.25
CA VAL A 13 -10.54 -14.88 -17.22
C VAL A 13 -10.09 -13.43 -17.01
N ARG A 14 -10.65 -12.53 -17.82
CA ARG A 14 -10.38 -11.11 -17.71
C ARG A 14 -11.53 -10.42 -16.98
N LEU A 15 -11.20 -9.73 -15.87
CA LEU A 15 -12.14 -8.90 -15.13
C LEU A 15 -11.91 -7.44 -15.48
N GLN A 16 -12.98 -6.69 -15.64
CA GLN A 16 -12.96 -5.24 -15.70
C GLN A 16 -13.77 -4.66 -14.54
N PHE A 17 -13.13 -3.90 -13.68
CA PHE A 17 -13.77 -3.20 -12.57
C PHE A 17 -14.22 -1.81 -13.03
N VAL A 18 -15.49 -1.51 -12.76
CA VAL A 18 -16.09 -0.20 -13.06
C VAL A 18 -16.83 0.32 -11.85
N ASP A 19 -16.91 1.63 -11.73
CA ASP A 19 -17.78 2.32 -10.78
C ASP A 19 -19.24 1.97 -11.08
N GLY A 20 -19.97 1.51 -10.07
CA GLY A 20 -21.36 1.06 -10.23
C GLY A 20 -22.34 2.19 -10.53
N VAL A 21 -21.96 3.46 -10.28
CA VAL A 21 -22.79 4.65 -10.51
C VAL A 21 -22.46 5.32 -11.84
N THR A 22 -21.15 5.58 -12.09
CA THR A 22 -20.70 6.32 -13.27
C THR A 22 -20.40 5.42 -14.46
N GLY A 23 -20.06 4.15 -14.20
CA GLY A 23 -19.59 3.21 -15.23
C GLY A 23 -18.13 3.42 -15.65
N GLU A 24 -17.42 4.34 -15.03
CA GLU A 24 -16.00 4.58 -15.32
C GLU A 24 -15.11 3.45 -14.78
N PRO A 25 -13.97 3.14 -15.44
CA PRO A 25 -13.03 2.15 -14.96
C PRO A 25 -12.47 2.51 -13.58
N VAL A 26 -12.34 1.49 -12.70
CA VAL A 26 -11.74 1.65 -11.38
C VAL A 26 -10.33 1.03 -11.38
N PRO A 27 -9.28 1.83 -11.38
CA PRO A 27 -7.91 1.35 -11.39
C PRO A 27 -7.48 0.79 -10.03
N TYR A 28 -6.50 -0.09 -10.05
CA TYR A 28 -5.80 -0.61 -8.85
C TYR A 28 -6.72 -1.28 -7.82
N VAL A 29 -7.74 -1.98 -8.28
CA VAL A 29 -8.56 -2.85 -7.44
C VAL A 29 -7.73 -4.06 -7.03
N HIS A 30 -7.63 -4.32 -5.73
CA HIS A 30 -6.92 -5.48 -5.20
C HIS A 30 -7.84 -6.70 -5.25
N VAL A 31 -7.45 -7.71 -6.00
CA VAL A 31 -8.17 -8.99 -6.15
C VAL A 31 -7.40 -10.08 -5.44
N ILE A 32 -7.96 -10.63 -4.37
CA ILE A 32 -7.40 -11.73 -3.60
C ILE A 32 -8.02 -13.03 -4.11
N LEU A 33 -7.19 -13.95 -4.58
CA LEU A 33 -7.59 -15.24 -5.15
C LEU A 33 -7.42 -16.34 -4.09
N GLY A 34 -8.53 -16.82 -3.52
CA GLY A 34 -8.49 -17.80 -2.45
C GLY A 34 -7.64 -17.31 -1.26
N ASN A 35 -6.69 -18.15 -0.81
CA ASN A 35 -5.83 -17.84 0.35
C ASN A 35 -4.38 -17.46 -0.03
N GLN A 36 -4.04 -17.29 -1.30
CA GLN A 36 -2.63 -17.34 -1.71
C GLN A 36 -2.12 -16.21 -2.59
N GLU A 37 -2.94 -15.54 -3.37
CA GLU A 37 -2.45 -14.55 -4.33
C GLU A 37 -3.31 -13.29 -4.36
N GLY A 38 -2.65 -12.14 -4.36
CA GLY A 38 -3.27 -10.85 -4.61
C GLY A 38 -2.78 -10.29 -5.94
N LYS A 39 -3.71 -9.84 -6.79
CA LYS A 39 -3.42 -9.13 -8.04
C LYS A 39 -4.06 -7.74 -7.99
N TYR A 40 -3.53 -6.81 -8.77
CA TYR A 40 -4.14 -5.50 -8.96
C TYR A 40 -4.63 -5.32 -10.38
N SER A 41 -5.78 -4.66 -10.53
CA SER A 41 -6.18 -4.16 -11.84
C SER A 41 -5.25 -3.04 -12.30
N ASP A 42 -5.12 -2.89 -13.60
CA ASP A 42 -4.37 -1.80 -14.24
C ASP A 42 -5.11 -0.45 -14.20
N GLU A 43 -4.65 0.53 -14.99
CA GLU A 43 -5.23 1.86 -15.08
C GLU A 43 -6.62 1.87 -15.73
N GLU A 44 -6.91 0.88 -16.56
CA GLU A 44 -8.18 0.64 -17.21
C GLU A 44 -9.12 -0.25 -16.38
N GLY A 45 -8.75 -0.57 -15.15
CA GLY A 45 -9.51 -1.43 -14.25
C GLY A 45 -9.47 -2.91 -14.61
N MET A 46 -8.53 -3.33 -15.49
CA MET A 46 -8.46 -4.69 -16.00
C MET A 46 -7.50 -5.56 -15.19
N VAL A 47 -7.87 -6.82 -14.95
CA VAL A 47 -7.00 -7.83 -14.36
C VAL A 47 -7.27 -9.21 -14.95
N ASN A 48 -6.20 -9.99 -15.17
CA ASN A 48 -6.32 -11.38 -15.58
C ASN A 48 -6.21 -12.29 -14.35
N ILE A 49 -7.17 -13.19 -14.19
CA ILE A 49 -7.16 -14.21 -13.15
C ILE A 49 -7.14 -15.61 -13.79
N PRO A 50 -6.57 -16.64 -13.11
CA PRO A 50 -6.62 -18.01 -13.60
C PRO A 50 -8.08 -18.48 -13.75
N ASP A 51 -8.33 -19.28 -14.77
CA ASP A 51 -9.61 -19.99 -14.92
C ASP A 51 -9.84 -20.96 -13.75
N GLY A 52 -11.11 -21.17 -13.40
CA GLY A 52 -11.49 -22.10 -12.34
C GLY A 52 -11.29 -21.59 -10.90
N VAL A 53 -11.00 -20.30 -10.70
CA VAL A 53 -10.98 -19.69 -9.38
C VAL A 53 -12.37 -19.73 -8.76
N GLN A 54 -12.52 -20.48 -7.66
CA GLN A 54 -13.81 -20.67 -7.00
C GLN A 54 -14.19 -19.51 -6.08
N THR A 55 -13.20 -18.84 -5.51
CA THR A 55 -13.41 -17.70 -4.61
C THR A 55 -12.40 -16.62 -4.89
N ALA A 56 -12.89 -15.42 -5.11
CA ALA A 56 -12.08 -14.22 -5.20
C ALA A 56 -12.75 -13.09 -4.42
N ARG A 57 -11.96 -12.17 -3.90
CA ARG A 57 -12.45 -10.99 -3.21
C ARG A 57 -11.82 -9.75 -3.84
N ALA A 58 -12.66 -8.82 -4.25
CA ALA A 58 -12.22 -7.50 -4.70
C ALA A 58 -12.30 -6.49 -3.57
N SER A 59 -11.30 -5.63 -3.47
CA SER A 59 -11.27 -4.52 -2.52
C SER A 59 -10.57 -3.30 -3.11
N HIS A 60 -11.09 -2.13 -2.78
CA HIS A 60 -10.48 -0.85 -3.12
C HIS A 60 -10.80 0.16 -2.03
N ILE A 61 -9.91 1.15 -1.82
CA ILE A 61 -10.01 2.10 -0.72
C ILE A 61 -11.31 2.95 -0.74
N SER A 62 -11.84 3.22 -1.94
CA SER A 62 -13.04 4.05 -2.15
C SER A 62 -14.31 3.23 -2.43
N TYR A 63 -14.25 1.91 -2.38
CA TYR A 63 -15.37 1.03 -2.71
C TYR A 63 -15.58 -0.03 -1.63
N GLU A 64 -16.83 -0.47 -1.49
CA GLU A 64 -17.16 -1.58 -0.62
C GLU A 64 -16.48 -2.86 -1.11
N PRO A 65 -15.83 -3.62 -0.21
CA PRO A 65 -15.25 -4.90 -0.60
C PRO A 65 -16.35 -5.90 -0.97
N MET A 66 -16.13 -6.67 -2.02
CA MET A 66 -17.09 -7.66 -2.49
C MET A 66 -16.45 -9.01 -2.75
N MET A 67 -17.24 -10.07 -2.57
CA MET A 67 -16.89 -11.40 -3.04
C MET A 67 -17.29 -11.53 -4.51
N LEU A 68 -16.40 -12.09 -5.31
CA LEU A 68 -16.65 -12.40 -6.71
C LEU A 68 -17.21 -13.82 -6.76
N GLU A 69 -18.31 -13.99 -7.51
CA GLU A 69 -18.85 -15.31 -7.78
C GLU A 69 -17.94 -16.09 -8.76
N PRO A 70 -18.05 -17.43 -8.81
CA PRO A 70 -17.31 -18.22 -9.77
C PRO A 70 -17.58 -17.72 -11.20
N ILE A 71 -16.51 -17.44 -11.94
CA ILE A 71 -16.56 -16.80 -13.24
C ILE A 71 -16.38 -17.86 -14.30
N ALA A 72 -17.35 -17.96 -15.19
CA ALA A 72 -17.35 -18.92 -16.30
C ALA A 72 -17.06 -18.27 -17.67
N ASP A 73 -17.19 -16.94 -17.76
CA ASP A 73 -17.01 -16.22 -19.01
C ASP A 73 -15.56 -15.73 -19.17
N GLU A 74 -15.11 -15.63 -20.42
CA GLU A 74 -13.74 -15.16 -20.74
C GLU A 74 -13.49 -13.69 -20.31
N MET A 75 -14.56 -12.87 -20.26
CA MET A 75 -14.50 -11.47 -19.85
C MET A 75 -15.74 -11.10 -19.04
N VAL A 76 -15.52 -10.51 -17.84
CA VAL A 76 -16.61 -10.10 -16.95
C VAL A 76 -16.40 -8.67 -16.47
N THR A 77 -17.43 -7.84 -16.57
CA THR A 77 -17.47 -6.50 -15.98
C THR A 77 -18.04 -6.57 -14.57
N VAL A 78 -17.24 -6.16 -13.60
CA VAL A 78 -17.57 -6.13 -12.17
C VAL A 78 -17.88 -4.70 -11.75
N LYS A 79 -19.11 -4.45 -11.28
CA LYS A 79 -19.53 -3.15 -10.79
C LYS A 79 -19.23 -3.03 -9.30
N LEU A 80 -18.43 -2.06 -8.91
CA LEU A 80 -18.11 -1.76 -7.54
C LEU A 80 -19.06 -0.72 -6.95
N THR A 81 -19.48 -0.92 -5.71
CA THR A 81 -20.32 0.04 -4.98
C THR A 81 -19.41 1.07 -4.30
N PRO A 82 -19.50 2.37 -4.64
CA PRO A 82 -18.72 3.40 -3.96
C PRO A 82 -19.07 3.45 -2.47
N VAL A 83 -18.06 3.59 -1.63
CA VAL A 83 -18.28 3.95 -0.22
C VAL A 83 -18.79 5.38 -0.20
N VAL A 84 -20.00 5.58 0.34
CA VAL A 84 -20.55 6.93 0.51
C VAL A 84 -19.68 7.66 1.54
N THR A 85 -18.79 8.49 1.06
CA THR A 85 -18.03 9.41 1.91
C THR A 85 -18.83 10.71 1.98
N GLU A 86 -19.22 11.13 3.18
CA GLU A 86 -19.79 12.46 3.35
C GLU A 86 -18.81 13.50 2.79
N LEU A 87 -19.32 14.44 2.00
CA LEU A 87 -18.52 15.52 1.47
C LEU A 87 -17.81 16.23 2.62
N LYS A 88 -16.50 16.11 2.69
CA LYS A 88 -15.71 16.83 3.67
C LYS A 88 -15.88 18.33 3.41
N PRO A 89 -16.12 19.15 4.43
CA PRO A 89 -16.23 20.60 4.26
C PRO A 89 -14.93 21.12 3.64
N ALA A 90 -15.05 22.06 2.70
CA ALA A 90 -13.90 22.71 2.09
C ALA A 90 -13.05 23.38 3.18
N ILE A 91 -11.79 22.98 3.28
CA ILE A 91 -10.87 23.54 4.26
C ILE A 91 -10.29 24.84 3.69
N ILE A 92 -10.66 25.97 4.31
CA ILE A 92 -10.03 27.25 4.00
C ILE A 92 -8.70 27.31 4.75
N VAL A 93 -7.60 27.20 4.02
CA VAL A 93 -6.24 27.26 4.58
C VAL A 93 -5.85 28.74 4.78
N PRO A 94 -5.67 29.24 6.01
CA PRO A 94 -5.17 30.59 6.27
C PRO A 94 -3.77 30.79 5.66
N ARG A 95 -3.49 31.97 5.13
CA ARG A 95 -2.23 32.28 4.45
C ARG A 95 -0.98 32.30 5.34
N ASN A 96 -1.15 32.42 6.67
CA ASN A 96 -0.06 32.68 7.62
C ASN A 96 0.24 31.47 8.52
N LEU A 97 -0.10 30.25 8.11
CA LEU A 97 0.21 29.07 8.90
C LEU A 97 1.71 28.75 8.87
N LYS A 98 2.25 28.40 10.04
CA LYS A 98 3.62 27.94 10.17
C LYS A 98 3.71 26.47 9.75
N LYS A 99 4.78 26.14 9.06
CA LYS A 99 5.08 24.74 8.72
C LYS A 99 5.87 24.07 9.84
N LYS A 100 5.49 22.87 10.18
CA LYS A 100 6.19 21.99 11.13
C LYS A 100 6.21 20.58 10.58
N THR A 101 7.34 19.89 10.68
CA THR A 101 7.44 18.46 10.33
C THR A 101 7.44 17.63 11.61
N ILE A 102 6.67 16.56 11.66
CA ILE A 102 6.63 15.57 12.73
C ILE A 102 6.98 14.19 12.19
N GLY A 103 7.41 13.28 13.08
CA GLY A 103 7.83 11.92 12.72
C GLY A 103 9.30 11.84 12.34
N TYR A 104 9.64 10.79 11.60
CA TYR A 104 11.03 10.45 11.29
C TYR A 104 11.52 11.19 10.04
N ALA A 105 12.07 12.37 10.24
CA ALA A 105 12.59 13.23 9.16
C ALA A 105 13.98 12.81 8.63
N SER A 106 14.67 11.87 9.30
CA SER A 106 15.97 11.35 8.84
C SER A 106 15.80 10.55 7.53
N ALA A 107 16.75 10.76 6.60
CA ALA A 107 16.73 10.01 5.33
C ALA A 107 17.21 8.56 5.49
N LYS A 108 17.93 8.24 6.58
CA LYS A 108 18.54 6.93 6.82
C LYS A 108 17.94 6.29 8.06
N GLY A 109 17.44 5.06 7.92
CA GLY A 109 17.06 4.18 9.01
C GLY A 109 18.14 3.15 9.33
N GLU A 110 17.85 2.29 10.29
CA GLU A 110 18.74 1.18 10.71
C GLU A 110 18.50 -0.09 9.89
N SER A 111 17.31 -0.26 9.37
CA SER A 111 16.90 -1.40 8.54
C SER A 111 15.85 -0.97 7.52
N THR A 112 15.47 -1.88 6.65
CA THR A 112 14.43 -1.64 5.64
C THR A 112 13.34 -2.68 5.73
N THR A 113 12.13 -2.30 5.37
CA THR A 113 10.97 -3.18 5.27
C THR A 113 10.12 -2.82 4.06
N GLY A 114 9.28 -3.72 3.65
CA GLY A 114 8.41 -3.54 2.51
C GLY A 114 8.96 -4.18 1.23
N GLY A 115 8.38 -3.79 0.11
CA GLY A 115 8.77 -4.33 -1.18
C GLY A 115 8.14 -5.68 -1.49
N ARG A 116 6.82 -5.83 -1.21
CA ARG A 116 5.98 -6.92 -1.70
C ARG A 116 4.70 -6.35 -2.28
N ASN A 117 4.24 -6.93 -3.37
CA ASN A 117 2.96 -6.51 -3.98
C ASN A 117 1.80 -6.69 -2.99
N GLY A 118 1.01 -5.65 -2.77
CA GLY A 118 -0.13 -5.66 -1.85
C GLY A 118 0.21 -5.54 -0.36
N LEU A 119 1.49 -5.42 0.00
CA LEU A 119 1.87 -5.11 1.39
C LEU A 119 1.51 -3.65 1.68
N ALA A 120 0.80 -3.42 2.77
CA ALA A 120 0.55 -2.08 3.28
C ALA A 120 1.14 -1.91 4.68
N LEU A 121 1.81 -0.78 4.89
CA LEU A 121 2.45 -0.39 6.14
C LEU A 121 1.83 0.91 6.62
N ALA A 122 1.62 1.04 7.92
CA ALA A 122 1.03 2.22 8.54
C ALA A 122 1.82 2.65 9.77
N GLU A 123 2.07 3.96 9.90
CA GLU A 123 2.70 4.56 11.07
C GLU A 123 1.72 5.51 11.75
N LEU A 124 1.52 5.33 13.06
CA LEU A 124 0.65 6.17 13.87
C LEU A 124 1.33 7.49 14.24
N PHE A 125 0.62 8.57 14.07
CA PHE A 125 0.96 9.90 14.56
C PHE A 125 -0.06 10.32 15.60
N SER A 126 0.38 10.52 16.83
CA SER A 126 -0.49 10.94 17.93
C SER A 126 -0.77 12.44 17.88
N TYR A 127 -1.98 12.82 18.27
CA TYR A 127 -2.34 14.22 18.47
C TYR A 127 -1.56 14.81 19.67
N SER A 128 -1.09 16.04 19.54
CA SER A 128 -0.40 16.70 20.65
C SER A 128 -1.37 17.63 21.40
N SER A 129 -1.50 17.43 22.71
CA SER A 129 -2.30 18.31 23.56
C SER A 129 -1.76 19.75 23.65
N THR A 130 -0.55 20.00 23.12
CA THR A 130 0.03 21.35 23.05
C THR A 130 -0.46 22.16 21.86
N TRP A 131 -1.20 21.55 20.94
CA TRP A 131 -1.78 22.26 19.79
C TRP A 131 -3.04 23.01 20.22
N SER A 132 -3.06 24.32 19.97
CA SER A 132 -4.23 25.17 20.28
C SER A 132 -5.41 24.91 19.33
N ASN A 133 -5.11 24.46 18.10
CA ASN A 133 -6.08 24.06 17.08
C ASN A 133 -5.56 22.80 16.38
N ALA A 134 -6.47 22.03 15.82
CA ALA A 134 -6.10 20.88 14.99
C ALA A 134 -5.26 21.34 13.79
N PRO A 135 -4.02 20.86 13.64
CA PRO A 135 -3.20 21.22 12.49
C PRO A 135 -3.73 20.57 11.23
N LEU A 136 -3.32 21.10 10.08
CA LEU A 136 -3.59 20.52 8.77
C LEU A 136 -2.38 19.74 8.28
N VAL A 137 -2.56 18.51 7.87
CA VAL A 137 -1.52 17.73 7.18
C VAL A 137 -1.50 18.15 5.72
N SER A 138 -0.34 18.59 5.23
CA SER A 138 -0.18 19.09 3.86
C SER A 138 0.69 18.19 2.97
N ALA A 139 1.50 17.33 3.57
CA ALA A 139 2.31 16.36 2.83
C ALA A 139 2.71 15.18 3.71
N VAL A 140 2.99 14.06 3.05
CA VAL A 140 3.62 12.87 3.63
C VAL A 140 5.01 12.73 3.00
N THR A 141 6.01 12.44 3.82
CA THR A 141 7.36 12.13 3.33
C THR A 141 7.73 10.70 3.73
N LEU A 142 8.07 9.90 2.73
CA LEU A 142 8.58 8.54 2.90
C LEU A 142 10.09 8.54 2.73
N ASN A 143 10.82 7.90 3.62
CA ASN A 143 12.25 7.67 3.45
C ASN A 143 12.45 6.29 2.84
N LEU A 144 12.76 6.25 1.55
CA LEU A 144 12.80 5.05 0.74
C LEU A 144 14.24 4.58 0.54
N ASN A 145 14.42 3.27 0.56
CA ASN A 145 15.65 2.62 0.11
C ASN A 145 15.45 2.12 -1.32
N THR A 146 16.15 2.74 -2.26
CA THR A 146 16.10 2.42 -3.68
C THR A 146 17.26 1.52 -4.12
N VAL A 147 17.97 0.90 -3.18
CA VAL A 147 19.09 0.01 -3.53
C VAL A 147 18.59 -1.08 -4.45
N ASN A 148 19.26 -1.18 -5.59
CA ASN A 148 19.08 -2.26 -6.53
C ASN A 148 19.36 -3.59 -5.83
N LEU A 149 18.32 -4.36 -5.60
CA LEU A 149 18.44 -5.78 -5.29
C LEU A 149 18.84 -6.54 -6.56
N LYS A 150 19.85 -6.07 -7.28
CA LYS A 150 20.36 -6.75 -8.48
C LYS A 150 20.93 -8.13 -8.20
N ARG A 151 21.01 -8.53 -6.93
CA ARG A 151 21.54 -9.85 -6.58
C ARG A 151 20.86 -10.36 -5.32
N SER A 152 19.98 -11.33 -5.43
CA SER A 152 19.71 -12.22 -4.31
C SER A 152 20.84 -13.24 -4.27
N ILE A 153 21.63 -13.25 -3.23
CA ILE A 153 22.64 -14.29 -2.98
C ILE A 153 21.92 -15.42 -2.25
N THR A 154 21.72 -16.53 -2.92
CA THR A 154 21.25 -17.75 -2.25
C THR A 154 22.48 -18.60 -1.96
N THR A 155 22.87 -18.66 -0.70
CA THR A 155 23.92 -19.59 -0.23
C THR A 155 23.29 -20.95 0.01
N THR A 156 23.52 -21.89 -0.91
CA THR A 156 23.23 -23.30 -0.68
C THR A 156 24.55 -24.03 -0.60
N SER A 157 24.89 -24.56 0.55
CA SER A 157 26.05 -25.46 0.73
C SER A 157 27.41 -24.88 0.33
N GLY A 158 27.72 -23.64 0.69
CA GLY A 158 29.04 -23.05 0.49
C GLY A 158 29.35 -22.52 -0.91
N ASN A 159 28.41 -22.64 -1.86
CA ASN A 159 28.49 -21.98 -3.16
C ASN A 159 27.53 -20.82 -3.23
N GLU A 160 28.04 -19.62 -3.54
CA GLU A 160 27.20 -18.45 -3.83
C GLU A 160 26.60 -18.62 -5.22
N VAL A 161 25.29 -18.81 -5.30
CA VAL A 161 24.55 -18.78 -6.56
C VAL A 161 23.92 -17.39 -6.69
N TYR A 162 24.43 -16.61 -7.65
CA TYR A 162 23.84 -15.33 -8.01
C TYR A 162 22.65 -15.59 -8.93
N THR A 163 21.45 -15.34 -8.44
CA THR A 163 20.26 -15.27 -9.29
C THR A 163 20.03 -13.81 -9.64
N ASP A 164 20.01 -13.47 -10.93
CA ASP A 164 19.51 -12.17 -11.40
C ASP A 164 18.00 -12.11 -11.09
N GLY A 165 17.68 -11.65 -9.89
CA GLY A 165 16.29 -11.39 -9.53
C GLY A 165 15.76 -10.23 -10.35
N ILE A 166 14.68 -10.45 -11.08
CA ILE A 166 13.92 -9.37 -11.72
C ILE A 166 13.38 -8.50 -10.60
N MET A 167 13.78 -7.21 -10.58
CA MET A 167 13.26 -6.26 -9.64
C MET A 167 12.02 -5.60 -10.24
N HIS A 168 10.89 -5.81 -9.60
CA HIS A 168 9.67 -5.11 -9.95
C HIS A 168 9.63 -3.74 -9.26
N VAL A 169 9.28 -2.70 -10.01
CA VAL A 169 9.10 -1.34 -9.47
C VAL A 169 7.62 -1.13 -9.20
N ALA A 170 7.28 -0.93 -7.93
CA ALA A 170 5.90 -0.68 -7.53
C ALA A 170 5.52 0.79 -7.72
N LYS A 171 4.25 1.00 -8.01
CA LYS A 171 3.56 2.25 -7.68
C LYS A 171 3.30 2.25 -6.17
N LEU A 172 3.37 3.41 -5.52
CA LEU A 172 3.03 3.53 -4.10
C LEU A 172 1.68 4.20 -3.96
N ARG A 173 0.75 3.56 -3.27
CA ARG A 173 -0.46 4.24 -2.79
C ARG A 173 -0.18 4.80 -1.42
N ILE A 174 -0.33 6.12 -1.27
CA ILE A 174 -0.14 6.83 -0.01
C ILE A 174 -1.51 7.28 0.48
N ASP A 175 -1.85 6.95 1.71
CA ASP A 175 -3.12 7.31 2.32
C ASP A 175 -2.90 7.88 3.73
N LEU A 176 -3.83 8.71 4.18
CA LEU A 176 -3.98 9.13 5.56
C LEU A 176 -5.27 8.52 6.10
N ARG A 177 -5.19 7.85 7.24
CA ARG A 177 -6.34 7.19 7.85
C ARG A 177 -6.55 7.66 9.26
N ALA A 178 -7.80 7.88 9.64
CA ALA A 178 -8.16 8.08 11.03
C ALA A 178 -7.86 6.81 11.84
N THR A 179 -7.65 6.96 13.14
CA THR A 179 -7.58 5.80 14.04
C THR A 179 -8.98 5.21 14.17
N ASP A 180 -9.10 3.91 13.96
CA ASP A 180 -10.33 3.15 14.21
C ASP A 180 -10.52 2.98 15.73
N PRO A 181 -11.58 3.52 16.33
CA PRO A 181 -11.77 3.45 17.78
C PRO A 181 -12.02 2.02 18.31
N ALA A 182 -12.46 1.09 17.45
CA ALA A 182 -12.74 -0.27 17.85
C ALA A 182 -11.46 -1.12 17.92
N THR A 183 -10.51 -0.89 17.02
CA THR A 183 -9.29 -1.70 16.90
C THR A 183 -8.03 -0.97 17.33
N GLY A 184 -8.06 0.37 17.36
CA GLY A 184 -6.89 1.23 17.53
C GLY A 184 -5.97 1.27 16.31
N GLY A 185 -6.35 0.61 15.22
CA GLY A 185 -5.59 0.53 13.97
C GLY A 185 -6.03 1.54 12.92
N PRO A 186 -5.49 1.44 11.69
CA PRO A 186 -5.91 2.28 10.57
C PRO A 186 -7.38 2.07 10.20
N GLY A 187 -8.19 3.11 10.34
CA GLY A 187 -9.62 3.14 10.04
C GLY A 187 -9.95 3.72 8.66
N SER A 188 -10.92 4.64 8.59
CA SER A 188 -11.37 5.27 7.35
C SER A 188 -10.33 6.21 6.76
N SER A 189 -10.31 6.33 5.43
CA SER A 189 -9.43 7.27 4.72
C SER A 189 -9.81 8.71 4.99
N LEU A 190 -8.81 9.56 5.19
CA LEU A 190 -8.94 11.01 5.32
C LEU A 190 -8.75 11.73 3.98
N ILE A 191 -8.27 11.03 2.95
CA ILE A 191 -8.07 11.52 1.59
C ILE A 191 -8.72 10.54 0.61
N ASP A 192 -9.57 11.04 -0.28
CA ASP A 192 -10.34 10.17 -1.18
C ASP A 192 -9.42 9.41 -2.15
N GLY A 193 -9.56 8.07 -2.16
CA GLY A 193 -8.83 7.17 -3.08
C GLY A 193 -7.34 7.01 -2.81
N GLY A 194 -6.79 7.74 -1.84
CA GLY A 194 -5.34 7.80 -1.65
C GLY A 194 -4.63 8.52 -2.81
N ILE A 195 -3.31 8.62 -2.72
CA ILE A 195 -2.48 9.23 -3.77
C ILE A 195 -1.60 8.16 -4.38
N ILE A 196 -1.72 7.94 -5.68
CA ILE A 196 -0.80 7.07 -6.41
C ILE A 196 0.47 7.85 -6.76
N TYR A 197 1.58 7.40 -6.24
CA TYR A 197 2.89 7.95 -6.51
C TYR A 197 3.68 7.02 -7.43
N LEU A 198 4.02 7.52 -8.61
CA LEU A 198 4.85 6.82 -9.57
C LEU A 198 6.32 7.07 -9.25
N ILE A 199 7.06 5.99 -9.05
CA ILE A 199 8.50 6.06 -8.87
C ILE A 199 9.11 6.25 -10.25
N LYS A 200 9.67 7.44 -10.48
CA LYS A 200 10.32 7.74 -11.76
C LYS A 200 11.65 6.99 -11.86
N ASP A 201 11.96 6.46 -13.05
CA ASP A 201 13.23 5.78 -13.36
C ASP A 201 14.48 6.64 -13.08
N SER A 202 14.31 7.95 -12.96
CA SER A 202 15.35 8.92 -12.60
C SER A 202 15.65 9.01 -11.11
N PHE A 203 15.10 8.10 -10.27
CA PHE A 203 15.63 7.96 -8.93
C PHE A 203 17.11 7.56 -9.04
N ASN A 204 17.96 8.57 -9.06
CA ASN A 204 19.38 8.36 -8.85
C ASN A 204 19.53 7.41 -7.70
N LEU A 205 20.24 6.33 -7.92
CA LEU A 205 20.48 5.19 -7.02
C LEU A 205 21.18 5.58 -5.70
N ASN A 206 20.89 6.75 -5.20
CA ASN A 206 21.31 7.18 -3.88
C ASN A 206 20.50 6.37 -2.87
N LEU A 207 21.21 5.59 -2.07
CA LEU A 207 20.75 4.69 -1.02
C LEU A 207 19.68 5.28 -0.07
N HIS A 208 19.42 6.56 -0.15
CA HIS A 208 18.55 7.31 0.75
C HIS A 208 17.76 8.35 -0.02
N SER A 209 16.57 8.01 -0.46
CA SER A 209 15.70 8.93 -1.18
C SER A 209 14.53 9.35 -0.33
N LYS A 210 14.38 10.66 -0.11
CA LYS A 210 13.18 11.25 0.46
C LYS A 210 12.14 11.45 -0.65
N CYS A 211 11.01 10.79 -0.50
CA CYS A 211 9.86 10.96 -1.37
C CYS A 211 8.81 11.80 -0.63
N ARG A 212 8.72 13.09 -0.97
CA ARG A 212 7.71 13.99 -0.42
C ARG A 212 6.52 14.08 -1.35
N VAL A 213 5.36 13.69 -0.85
CA VAL A 213 4.09 13.71 -1.58
C VAL A 213 3.18 14.75 -0.95
N SER A 214 2.87 15.80 -1.70
CA SER A 214 1.93 16.83 -1.27
C SER A 214 0.51 16.33 -1.42
N LEU A 215 -0.34 16.61 -0.45
CA LEU A 215 -1.77 16.32 -0.55
C LEU A 215 -2.43 17.31 -1.52
N PRO A 216 -3.38 16.86 -2.37
CA PRO A 216 -4.17 17.77 -3.22
C PRO A 216 -4.93 18.81 -2.41
N GLN A 217 -5.46 18.39 -1.26
CA GLN A 217 -6.04 19.24 -0.23
C GLN A 217 -5.47 18.83 1.12
N PRO A 218 -5.10 19.78 2.00
CA PRO A 218 -4.69 19.47 3.36
C PRO A 218 -5.79 18.74 4.10
N ALA A 219 -5.42 17.74 4.92
CA ALA A 219 -6.34 17.00 5.76
C ALA A 219 -6.27 17.49 7.21
N VAL A 220 -7.42 17.59 7.90
CA VAL A 220 -7.43 17.90 9.33
C VAL A 220 -6.81 16.76 10.11
N PHE A 221 -5.92 17.05 11.03
CA PHE A 221 -5.34 16.05 11.93
C PHE A 221 -6.37 15.70 13.02
N PRO A 222 -6.87 14.45 13.09
CA PRO A 222 -7.87 14.04 14.08
C PRO A 222 -7.30 14.02 15.50
N GLU A 223 -8.13 14.29 16.51
CA GLU A 223 -7.71 14.25 17.92
C GLU A 223 -7.33 12.84 18.39
N GLU A 224 -7.93 11.82 17.80
CA GLU A 224 -7.62 10.40 18.05
C GLU A 224 -6.27 9.96 17.45
N GLY A 225 -5.63 10.83 16.71
CA GLY A 225 -4.45 10.50 15.92
C GLY A 225 -4.78 10.04 14.51
N LEU A 226 -3.76 9.91 13.69
CA LEU A 226 -3.88 9.41 12.32
C LEU A 226 -2.74 8.47 11.95
N PHE A 227 -3.02 7.63 10.97
CA PHE A 227 -2.03 6.79 10.34
C PHE A 227 -1.63 7.33 8.97
N ALA A 228 -0.32 7.41 8.72
CA ALA A 228 0.19 7.51 7.37
C ALA A 228 0.44 6.11 6.83
N VAL A 229 -0.19 5.79 5.71
CA VAL A 229 -0.20 4.46 5.10
C VAL A 229 0.55 4.50 3.78
N VAL A 230 1.35 3.47 3.52
CA VAL A 230 1.96 3.21 2.22
C VAL A 230 1.68 1.77 1.80
N GLU A 231 1.22 1.59 0.57
CA GLU A 231 0.91 0.29 -0.04
C GLU A 231 1.67 0.15 -1.36
N TRP A 232 2.26 -1.03 -1.59
CA TRP A 232 2.98 -1.35 -2.82
C TRP A 232 2.05 -1.99 -3.82
N ILE A 233 1.93 -1.40 -5.00
CA ILE A 233 1.07 -1.84 -6.09
C ILE A 233 1.93 -2.20 -7.30
N VAL A 234 1.84 -3.45 -7.73
CA VAL A 234 2.39 -3.90 -9.01
C VAL A 234 1.25 -4.52 -9.81
N THR A 235 1.06 -4.02 -11.01
CA THR A 235 -0.03 -4.47 -11.90
C THR A 235 0.38 -5.62 -12.81
N ASP A 236 1.69 -5.89 -12.92
CA ASP A 236 2.21 -7.00 -13.67
C ASP A 236 1.92 -8.35 -12.97
N ASP A 237 1.97 -9.43 -13.72
CA ASP A 237 1.75 -10.79 -13.21
C ASP A 237 3.00 -11.27 -12.47
N ILE A 238 3.13 -10.88 -11.20
CA ILE A 238 4.25 -11.24 -10.33
C ILE A 238 3.78 -12.11 -9.17
N ARG A 239 4.70 -12.92 -8.65
CA ARG A 239 4.40 -13.72 -7.46
C ARG A 239 4.40 -12.81 -6.21
N VAL A 240 3.50 -13.08 -5.27
CA VAL A 240 3.43 -12.35 -3.97
C VAL A 240 4.77 -12.39 -3.22
N GLN A 241 5.59 -13.41 -3.47
CA GLN A 241 6.90 -13.58 -2.82
C GLN A 241 8.01 -12.78 -3.48
N ASP A 242 7.79 -12.27 -4.70
CA ASP A 242 8.81 -11.53 -5.41
C ASP A 242 9.14 -10.21 -4.71
N SER A 243 10.41 -9.88 -4.69
CA SER A 243 10.87 -8.62 -4.13
C SER A 243 10.46 -7.46 -5.02
N VAL A 244 9.91 -6.42 -4.41
CA VAL A 244 9.44 -5.21 -5.08
C VAL A 244 10.19 -4.00 -4.53
N SER A 245 10.61 -3.10 -5.41
CA SER A 245 11.28 -1.84 -5.04
C SER A 245 10.26 -0.70 -5.03
N PRO A 246 10.48 0.34 -4.21
CA PRO A 246 11.50 0.50 -3.18
C PRO A 246 11.10 -0.13 -1.85
N ALA A 247 12.06 -0.30 -0.95
CA ALA A 247 11.78 -0.59 0.44
C ALA A 247 11.66 0.71 1.26
N LEU A 248 10.99 0.66 2.41
CA LEU A 248 10.88 1.76 3.35
C LEU A 248 11.92 1.60 4.46
N TRP A 249 12.62 2.68 4.82
CA TRP A 249 13.51 2.67 5.95
C TRP A 249 12.75 2.57 7.27
N CYS A 250 13.34 1.86 8.22
CA CYS A 250 12.89 1.74 9.61
C CYS A 250 13.97 2.22 10.57
N THR A 251 13.55 2.79 11.69
CA THR A 251 14.43 3.22 12.77
C THR A 251 13.85 2.81 14.12
N ARG A 252 14.71 2.66 15.13
CA ARG A 252 14.27 2.34 16.48
C ARG A 252 13.35 3.43 17.01
N ALA A 253 12.22 3.03 17.58
CA ALA A 253 11.28 3.92 18.24
C ALA A 253 11.65 4.08 19.71
N GLU A 254 11.75 5.32 20.22
CA GLU A 254 12.11 5.59 21.62
C GLU A 254 11.08 5.02 22.61
N ASN A 255 9.79 4.99 22.23
CA ASN A 255 8.66 4.56 23.07
C ASN A 255 7.97 3.27 22.57
N GLY A 256 8.68 2.46 21.80
CA GLY A 256 8.09 1.31 21.12
C GLY A 256 7.47 1.65 19.77
N SER A 257 7.30 0.65 18.92
CA SER A 257 6.73 0.85 17.58
C SER A 257 5.23 1.10 17.65
N THR A 258 4.76 2.11 16.94
CA THR A 258 3.35 2.43 16.69
C THR A 258 2.92 2.02 15.28
N SER A 259 3.69 1.10 14.69
CA SER A 259 3.52 0.66 13.31
C SER A 259 2.54 -0.50 13.20
N TRP A 260 1.80 -0.51 12.10
CA TRP A 260 0.85 -1.56 11.74
C TRP A 260 1.16 -2.10 10.34
N ILE A 261 0.81 -3.35 10.12
CA ILE A 261 1.06 -4.07 8.87
C ILE A 261 -0.23 -4.72 8.41
N LYS A 262 -0.50 -4.62 7.11
CA LYS A 262 -1.51 -5.41 6.42
C LYS A 262 -0.83 -6.22 5.33
N TRP A 263 -0.92 -7.54 5.44
CA TRP A 263 -0.31 -8.46 4.49
C TRP A 263 -1.09 -8.52 3.17
N PRO A 264 -0.43 -8.86 2.05
CA PRO A 264 -1.06 -8.91 0.73
C PRO A 264 -2.32 -9.78 0.65
N VAL A 265 -2.34 -10.88 1.38
CA VAL A 265 -3.47 -11.82 1.43
C VAL A 265 -4.39 -11.55 2.62
N GLY A 266 -3.99 -10.66 3.53
CA GLY A 266 -4.74 -10.31 4.73
C GLY A 266 -5.82 -9.26 4.45
N THR A 267 -6.91 -9.35 5.20
CA THR A 267 -7.95 -8.31 5.20
C THR A 267 -7.74 -7.28 6.29
N ASP A 268 -7.03 -7.66 7.35
CA ASP A 268 -6.99 -6.92 8.61
C ASP A 268 -5.61 -6.30 8.85
N TRP A 269 -5.66 -5.12 9.42
CA TRP A 269 -4.50 -4.49 9.98
C TRP A 269 -4.09 -5.21 11.26
N ARG A 270 -2.77 -5.39 11.44
CA ARG A 270 -2.20 -5.98 12.66
C ARG A 270 -1.09 -5.09 13.19
N PRO A 271 -1.06 -4.84 14.51
CA PRO A 271 0.03 -4.10 15.11
C PRO A 271 1.33 -4.90 14.98
N LYS A 272 2.42 -4.21 14.76
CA LYS A 272 3.76 -4.78 14.76
C LYS A 272 4.12 -5.16 16.19
N SER A 273 4.18 -6.46 16.50
CA SER A 273 4.33 -6.96 17.87
C SER A 273 5.58 -7.81 18.04
N LYS A 274 6.05 -7.86 19.28
CA LYS A 274 7.17 -8.72 19.71
C LYS A 274 6.86 -10.19 19.46
N GLY A 275 7.83 -10.93 18.93
CA GLY A 275 7.73 -12.37 18.65
C GLY A 275 7.16 -12.69 17.25
N GLN A 276 6.58 -11.72 16.57
CA GLN A 276 6.15 -11.86 15.17
C GLN A 276 7.17 -11.28 14.19
N TYR A 277 7.96 -10.30 14.65
CA TYR A 277 8.97 -9.61 13.86
C TYR A 277 10.22 -9.38 14.69
N ASP A 278 11.41 -9.61 14.12
CA ASP A 278 12.70 -9.37 14.78
C ASP A 278 12.94 -7.88 15.07
N ASP A 279 12.27 -7.01 14.32
CA ASP A 279 12.38 -5.54 14.40
C ASP A 279 11.09 -4.86 14.91
N TYR A 280 10.36 -5.52 15.82
CA TYR A 280 9.11 -5.02 16.41
C TYR A 280 9.26 -3.67 17.10
N ASP A 281 10.46 -3.32 17.54
CA ASP A 281 10.80 -2.07 18.22
C ASP A 281 11.10 -0.91 17.25
N LYS A 282 11.01 -1.15 15.94
CA LYS A 282 11.28 -0.15 14.91
C LYS A 282 10.00 0.40 14.30
N SER A 283 9.98 1.71 14.11
CA SER A 283 8.95 2.46 13.40
C SER A 283 9.38 2.72 11.96
N PHE A 284 8.39 2.94 11.09
CA PHE A 284 8.65 3.30 9.70
C PHE A 284 9.13 4.74 9.60
N CYS A 285 10.15 4.99 8.77
CA CYS A 285 10.68 6.32 8.55
C CYS A 285 9.75 7.15 7.66
N ILE A 286 8.61 7.54 8.24
CA ILE A 286 7.59 8.39 7.65
C ILE A 286 7.52 9.70 8.45
N SER A 287 7.31 10.81 7.77
CA SER A 287 7.05 12.10 8.42
C SER A 287 5.91 12.85 7.74
N LEU A 288 5.28 13.74 8.50
CA LEU A 288 4.18 14.58 8.06
C LEU A 288 4.57 16.05 8.11
N ASP A 289 4.21 16.80 7.08
CA ASP A 289 4.28 18.25 7.09
C ASP A 289 2.94 18.81 7.56
N LEU A 290 2.97 19.53 8.66
CA LEU A 290 1.82 20.18 9.27
C LEU A 290 1.80 21.68 8.97
N LEU A 291 0.61 22.23 8.86
CA LEU A 291 0.32 23.67 8.85
C LEU A 291 -0.41 24.00 10.16
N GLN A 292 0.15 24.92 10.95
CA GLN A 292 -0.34 25.34 12.26
C GLN A 292 -0.47 26.86 12.36
#